data_402134f1d3efff377d9f696cccf3b26f
#
_entry.id   402134f1d3efff377d9f696cccf3b26f
#
_cell.length_a   1.000
_cell.length_b   1.000
_cell.length_c   1.000
_cell.angle_alpha   90.00
_cell.angle_beta   90.00
_cell.angle_gamma   90.00
#
_symmetry.space_group_name_H-M   'P 1'
#
loop_
_entity.id
_entity.type
_entity.pdbx_description
1 polymer ?
#
loop_
_entity_poly.entity_id
_entity_poly.type
_entity_poly.pdbx_seq_one_letter_code
_entity_poly.pdbx_strand_id
1 'polypeptide(L)'
;MRGLIACLVVAAALSAALRAQPIPAEVKTRLAALLPKGKNAARFYSSDLYRYMDGGADLYLKYGLVAMAHSEYRRAGVDMTVDVFDMGGPLPAFGIYSAERSPEYHFVDIGAEGYSSESTLNFLQGRYYVRIAAFGDGAAAALDRFARAISRSIGGDRSLPAVLDILPREKRVARSEKYVVQAPAGHDFLAPALTASYRFDAQATTLVISLAADAREANQRVEQLQRYYQRSGGETIFFARGRWAVLCLHAPADAAAFLDKVKP
;
A
#
# COMPACT_ATOMS: atom_id res chain seq x y z
N MET A 1 -49.98 17.04 -16.72
CA MET A 1 -48.65 17.60 -17.09
C MET A 1 -47.74 17.92 -15.88
N ARG A 2 -47.87 17.25 -14.71
CA ARG A 2 -47.05 17.49 -13.50
C ARG A 2 -46.00 16.37 -13.19
N GLY A 3 -46.02 15.30 -13.96
CA GLY A 3 -45.14 14.13 -13.68
C GLY A 3 -43.81 14.08 -14.43
N LEU A 4 -43.61 14.87 -15.51
CA LEU A 4 -42.39 14.82 -16.32
C LEU A 4 -41.24 15.73 -15.83
N ILE A 5 -41.54 16.75 -15.01
CA ILE A 5 -40.51 17.69 -14.54
C ILE A 5 -39.70 17.13 -13.37
N ALA A 6 -40.30 16.23 -12.55
CA ALA A 6 -39.60 15.63 -11.40
C ALA A 6 -38.50 14.63 -11.79
N CYS A 7 -38.66 13.90 -12.90
CA CYS A 7 -37.65 12.93 -13.36
C CYS A 7 -36.39 13.60 -13.96
N LEU A 8 -36.50 14.76 -14.55
CA LEU A 8 -35.36 15.48 -15.17
C LEU A 8 -34.43 16.10 -14.11
N VAL A 9 -34.94 16.54 -12.99
CA VAL A 9 -34.15 17.13 -11.90
C VAL A 9 -33.35 16.08 -11.14
N VAL A 10 -33.91 14.86 -10.95
CA VAL A 10 -33.19 13.75 -10.28
C VAL A 10 -32.08 13.20 -11.16
N ALA A 11 -32.26 13.10 -12.48
CA ALA A 11 -31.22 12.66 -13.40
C ALA A 11 -30.04 13.65 -13.52
N ALA A 12 -30.29 14.95 -13.41
CA ALA A 12 -29.25 15.98 -13.41
C ALA A 12 -28.44 15.99 -12.10
N ALA A 13 -29.04 15.66 -10.96
CA ALA A 13 -28.33 15.56 -9.67
C ALA A 13 -27.45 14.29 -9.59
N LEU A 14 -27.87 13.17 -10.21
CA LEU A 14 -27.04 11.96 -10.26
C LEU A 14 -25.82 12.10 -11.20
N SER A 15 -25.91 12.89 -12.26
CA SER A 15 -24.77 13.09 -13.18
C SER A 15 -23.70 14.06 -12.64
N ALA A 16 -24.01 14.85 -11.61
CA ALA A 16 -23.05 15.73 -10.95
C ALA A 16 -22.13 14.96 -9.96
N ALA A 17 -22.53 13.79 -9.50
CA ALA A 17 -21.80 13.01 -8.50
C ALA A 17 -20.59 12.21 -9.07
N LEU A 18 -20.42 12.13 -10.39
CA LEU A 18 -19.33 11.39 -11.05
C LEU A 18 -18.16 12.28 -11.52
N ARG A 19 -18.14 13.56 -11.19
CA ARG A 19 -16.98 14.40 -11.50
C ARG A 19 -15.91 14.19 -10.44
N ALA A 20 -14.69 13.81 -10.89
CA ALA A 20 -13.53 13.73 -10.02
C ALA A 20 -13.42 15.03 -9.19
N GLN A 21 -13.30 14.88 -7.87
CA GLN A 21 -13.11 16.02 -6.98
C GLN A 21 -11.82 16.75 -7.37
N PRO A 22 -11.83 18.09 -7.49
CA PRO A 22 -10.63 18.82 -7.84
C PRO A 22 -9.57 18.65 -6.75
N ILE A 23 -8.34 18.34 -7.15
CA ILE A 23 -7.21 18.22 -6.21
C ILE A 23 -6.95 19.62 -5.63
N PRO A 24 -6.93 19.80 -4.28
CA PRO A 24 -6.64 21.06 -3.64
C PRO A 24 -5.29 21.67 -4.08
N ALA A 25 -5.22 22.99 -4.18
CA ALA A 25 -4.03 23.68 -4.70
C ALA A 25 -2.79 23.41 -3.82
N GLU A 26 -2.95 23.35 -2.51
CA GLU A 26 -1.89 23.02 -1.56
C GLU A 26 -1.33 21.62 -1.76
N VAL A 27 -2.17 20.63 -2.11
CA VAL A 27 -1.73 19.26 -2.43
C VAL A 27 -0.90 19.25 -3.70
N LYS A 28 -1.35 19.97 -4.75
CA LYS A 28 -0.58 20.09 -6.00
C LYS A 28 0.75 20.78 -5.77
N THR A 29 0.78 21.88 -5.01
CA THR A 29 1.99 22.62 -4.68
C THR A 29 2.97 21.75 -3.91
N ARG A 30 2.50 21.00 -2.90
CA ARG A 30 3.31 20.07 -2.12
C ARG A 30 3.90 18.96 -2.99
N LEU A 31 3.10 18.32 -3.83
CA LEU A 31 3.58 17.27 -4.73
C LEU A 31 4.56 17.81 -5.78
N ALA A 32 4.29 18.98 -6.36
CA ALA A 32 5.19 19.62 -7.33
C ALA A 32 6.56 19.95 -6.72
N ALA A 33 6.60 20.33 -5.45
CA ALA A 33 7.85 20.62 -4.74
C ALA A 33 8.76 19.39 -4.53
N LEU A 34 8.19 18.18 -4.59
CA LEU A 34 8.96 16.93 -4.47
C LEU A 34 9.63 16.53 -5.78
N LEU A 35 9.09 16.97 -6.91
CA LEU A 35 9.59 16.62 -8.23
C LEU A 35 10.89 17.40 -8.53
N PRO A 36 11.91 16.76 -9.12
CA PRO A 36 13.08 17.47 -9.63
C PRO A 36 12.68 18.53 -10.64
N LYS A 37 13.40 19.65 -10.69
CA LYS A 37 13.14 20.70 -11.66
C LYS A 37 13.33 20.18 -13.09
N GLY A 38 12.31 20.29 -13.92
CA GLY A 38 12.26 19.87 -15.32
C GLY A 38 11.66 20.91 -16.23
N LYS A 39 11.65 20.64 -17.54
CA LYS A 39 11.05 21.52 -18.56
C LYS A 39 9.53 21.33 -18.63
N ASN A 40 9.03 20.14 -18.34
CA ASN A 40 7.61 19.79 -18.47
C ASN A 40 6.87 20.12 -17.17
N ALA A 41 5.65 20.65 -17.31
CA ALA A 41 4.76 20.83 -16.18
C ALA A 41 4.30 19.47 -15.65
N ALA A 42 4.20 19.34 -14.32
CA ALA A 42 3.65 18.15 -13.70
C ALA A 42 2.16 17.99 -14.04
N ARG A 43 1.73 16.76 -14.30
CA ARG A 43 0.33 16.36 -14.40
C ARG A 43 -0.11 15.76 -13.06
N PHE A 44 -1.35 16.00 -12.66
CA PHE A 44 -1.87 15.57 -11.37
C PHE A 44 -3.14 14.75 -11.56
N TYR A 45 -3.25 13.65 -10.79
CA TYR A 45 -4.38 12.72 -10.80
C TYR A 45 -4.83 12.43 -9.37
N SER A 46 -6.09 12.07 -9.19
CA SER A 46 -6.68 11.63 -7.93
C SER A 46 -7.68 10.50 -8.19
N SER A 47 -8.97 10.70 -7.95
CA SER A 47 -10.02 9.74 -8.30
C SER A 47 -10.13 9.43 -9.81
N ASP A 48 -9.48 10.23 -10.66
CA ASP A 48 -9.35 10.03 -12.09
C ASP A 48 -8.02 9.37 -12.51
N LEU A 49 -7.32 8.70 -11.59
CA LEU A 49 -6.04 8.02 -11.84
C LEU A 49 -6.12 7.01 -13.00
N TYR A 50 -7.30 6.42 -13.22
CA TYR A 50 -7.55 5.50 -14.35
C TYR A 50 -7.23 6.11 -15.73
N ARG A 51 -7.23 7.45 -15.86
CA ARG A 51 -6.83 8.17 -17.09
C ARG A 51 -5.33 8.09 -17.36
N TYR A 52 -4.56 7.71 -16.36
CA TYR A 52 -3.11 7.56 -16.45
C TYR A 52 -2.67 6.08 -16.51
N MET A 53 -3.25 5.20 -15.68
CA MET A 53 -2.74 3.84 -15.51
C MET A 53 -3.80 2.72 -15.64
N ASP A 54 -4.91 2.99 -16.34
CA ASP A 54 -5.97 2.02 -16.62
C ASP A 54 -6.37 1.16 -15.40
N GLY A 55 -6.45 -0.16 -15.56
CA GLY A 55 -6.86 -1.10 -14.52
C GLY A 55 -5.99 -1.13 -13.27
N GLY A 56 -4.77 -0.60 -13.31
CA GLY A 56 -3.90 -0.49 -12.13
C GLY A 56 -4.37 0.54 -11.11
N ALA A 57 -5.17 1.54 -11.52
CA ALA A 57 -5.63 2.64 -10.67
C ALA A 57 -6.44 2.15 -9.45
N ASP A 58 -7.27 1.12 -9.61
CA ASP A 58 -8.14 0.61 -8.55
C ASP A 58 -7.38 0.22 -7.29
N LEU A 59 -6.19 -0.35 -7.43
CA LEU A 59 -5.36 -0.73 -6.31
C LEU A 59 -4.96 0.50 -5.47
N TYR A 60 -4.48 1.56 -6.12
CA TYR A 60 -4.08 2.80 -5.45
C TYR A 60 -5.26 3.49 -4.75
N LEU A 61 -6.42 3.53 -5.44
CA LEU A 61 -7.63 4.11 -4.87
C LEU A 61 -8.12 3.34 -3.64
N LYS A 62 -8.06 2.01 -3.65
CA LYS A 62 -8.39 1.17 -2.48
C LYS A 62 -7.45 1.41 -1.30
N TYR A 63 -6.18 1.71 -1.55
CA TYR A 63 -5.23 2.11 -0.50
C TYR A 63 -5.37 3.58 -0.07
N GLY A 64 -6.35 4.31 -0.60
CA GLY A 64 -6.65 5.68 -0.15
C GLY A 64 -5.79 6.76 -0.79
N LEU A 65 -5.44 6.61 -2.07
CA LEU A 65 -4.74 7.65 -2.83
C LEU A 65 -5.40 9.02 -2.65
N VAL A 66 -4.63 9.99 -2.17
CA VAL A 66 -5.04 11.40 -2.08
C VAL A 66 -4.85 12.09 -3.43
N ALA A 67 -3.63 11.99 -3.96
CA ALA A 67 -3.29 12.51 -5.28
C ALA A 67 -1.95 11.94 -5.74
N MET A 68 -1.72 11.98 -7.04
CA MET A 68 -0.47 11.63 -7.69
C MET A 68 0.03 12.79 -8.54
N ALA A 69 1.33 13.01 -8.56
CA ALA A 69 2.01 13.88 -9.52
C ALA A 69 2.86 13.04 -10.46
N HIS A 70 2.71 13.28 -11.76
CA HIS A 70 3.49 12.68 -12.84
C HIS A 70 4.35 13.74 -13.53
N SER A 71 5.60 13.43 -13.82
CA SER A 71 6.46 14.29 -14.63
C SER A 71 7.43 13.47 -15.49
N GLU A 72 7.71 13.99 -16.67
CA GLU A 72 8.60 13.40 -17.65
C GLU A 72 9.87 14.26 -17.78
N TYR A 73 11.00 13.60 -17.92
CA TYR A 73 12.32 14.21 -18.05
C TYR A 73 13.07 13.61 -19.22
N ARG A 74 13.84 14.46 -19.92
CA ARG A 74 14.84 14.01 -20.89
C ARG A 74 16.14 14.72 -20.63
N ARG A 75 17.20 13.95 -20.33
CA ARG A 75 18.53 14.52 -20.04
C ARG A 75 19.63 13.58 -20.51
N ALA A 76 20.57 14.11 -21.30
CA ALA A 76 21.75 13.38 -21.79
C ALA A 76 21.42 12.01 -22.42
N GLY A 77 20.37 11.94 -23.24
CA GLY A 77 19.93 10.70 -23.91
C GLY A 77 19.11 9.74 -23.04
N VAL A 78 18.89 10.06 -21.76
CA VAL A 78 18.03 9.26 -20.87
C VAL A 78 16.64 9.89 -20.81
N ASP A 79 15.64 9.10 -21.13
CA ASP A 79 14.22 9.41 -20.93
C ASP A 79 13.77 8.84 -19.58
N MET A 80 13.10 9.66 -18.77
CA MET A 80 12.64 9.27 -17.43
C MET A 80 11.21 9.71 -17.17
N THR A 81 10.50 8.89 -16.40
CA THR A 81 9.23 9.24 -15.78
C THR A 81 9.34 9.16 -14.27
N VAL A 82 8.68 10.08 -13.58
CA VAL A 82 8.61 10.13 -12.12
C VAL A 82 7.17 10.26 -11.70
N ASP A 83 6.70 9.32 -10.89
CA ASP A 83 5.38 9.29 -10.28
C ASP A 83 5.53 9.40 -8.77
N VAL A 84 4.91 10.40 -8.16
CA VAL A 84 4.88 10.57 -6.71
C VAL A 84 3.42 10.47 -6.25
N PHE A 85 3.12 9.39 -5.52
CA PHE A 85 1.80 9.11 -4.97
C PHE A 85 1.73 9.56 -3.52
N ASP A 86 0.84 10.49 -3.20
CA ASP A 86 0.47 10.86 -1.84
C ASP A 86 -0.65 9.91 -1.37
N MET A 87 -0.31 8.99 -0.48
CA MET A 87 -1.22 7.97 0.03
C MET A 87 -1.92 8.38 1.35
N GLY A 88 -1.79 9.65 1.76
CA GLY A 88 -2.46 10.16 2.95
C GLY A 88 -1.75 9.84 4.28
N GLY A 89 -0.99 8.75 4.35
CA GLY A 89 -0.29 8.33 5.55
C GLY A 89 0.76 7.24 5.30
N PRO A 90 1.63 6.97 6.30
CA PRO A 90 2.69 5.99 6.15
C PRO A 90 2.19 4.55 5.93
N LEU A 91 1.09 4.16 6.59
CA LEU A 91 0.56 2.79 6.48
C LEU A 91 -0.09 2.52 5.11
N PRO A 92 -0.95 3.40 4.55
CA PRO A 92 -1.41 3.27 3.17
C PRO A 92 -0.27 3.29 2.13
N ALA A 93 0.75 4.13 2.32
CA ALA A 93 1.93 4.16 1.45
C ALA A 93 2.71 2.84 1.49
N PHE A 94 2.91 2.29 2.69
CA PHE A 94 3.48 0.95 2.84
C PHE A 94 2.59 -0.12 2.21
N GLY A 95 1.27 0.03 2.29
CA GLY A 95 0.31 -0.91 1.72
C GLY A 95 0.51 -1.10 0.22
N ILE A 96 0.47 0.00 -0.54
CA ILE A 96 0.67 -0.05 -2.00
C ILE A 96 2.11 -0.50 -2.35
N TYR A 97 3.13 0.02 -1.64
CA TYR A 97 4.51 -0.40 -1.81
C TYR A 97 4.69 -1.91 -1.59
N SER A 98 4.13 -2.46 -0.49
CA SER A 98 4.23 -3.88 -0.15
C SER A 98 3.40 -4.79 -1.06
N ALA A 99 2.35 -4.25 -1.71
CA ALA A 99 1.58 -4.98 -2.70
C ALA A 99 2.34 -5.15 -4.03
N GLU A 100 3.14 -4.16 -4.41
CA GLU A 100 3.91 -4.17 -5.67
C GLU A 100 5.31 -4.77 -5.54
N ARG A 101 5.93 -4.75 -4.34
CA ARG A 101 7.26 -5.33 -4.16
C ARG A 101 7.25 -6.86 -4.23
N SER A 102 8.32 -7.44 -4.81
CA SER A 102 8.66 -8.86 -4.68
C SER A 102 9.89 -9.04 -3.79
N PRO A 103 9.96 -10.09 -2.93
CA PRO A 103 11.16 -10.42 -2.16
C PRO A 103 12.42 -10.64 -3.02
N GLU A 104 12.24 -10.94 -4.31
CA GLU A 104 13.31 -11.22 -5.27
C GLU A 104 13.92 -9.96 -5.90
N TYR A 105 13.30 -8.79 -5.71
CA TYR A 105 13.83 -7.54 -6.25
C TYR A 105 15.14 -7.14 -5.56
N HIS A 106 15.95 -6.35 -6.28
CA HIS A 106 17.15 -5.75 -5.70
C HIS A 106 16.76 -4.58 -4.79
N PHE A 107 16.94 -4.76 -3.47
CA PHE A 107 16.61 -3.73 -2.48
C PHE A 107 17.72 -2.70 -2.33
N VAL A 108 17.32 -1.43 -2.17
CA VAL A 108 18.23 -0.28 -2.06
C VAL A 108 17.87 0.57 -0.84
N ASP A 109 18.89 1.21 -0.23
CA ASP A 109 18.72 2.13 0.90
C ASP A 109 18.35 3.53 0.38
N ILE A 110 17.07 3.67 0.01
CA ILE A 110 16.46 4.94 -0.40
C ILE A 110 15.06 5.02 0.21
N GLY A 111 14.75 6.15 0.85
CA GLY A 111 13.51 6.30 1.62
C GLY A 111 13.52 5.43 2.88
N ALA A 112 12.38 4.90 3.28
CA ALA A 112 12.26 3.89 4.33
C ALA A 112 12.67 2.50 3.83
N GLU A 113 12.34 2.19 2.59
CA GLU A 113 12.78 1.02 1.83
C GLU A 113 12.55 1.30 0.34
N GLY A 114 13.46 0.85 -0.52
CA GLY A 114 13.30 0.90 -1.97
C GLY A 114 13.73 -0.40 -2.63
N TYR A 115 13.27 -0.60 -3.87
CA TYR A 115 13.72 -1.69 -4.73
C TYR A 115 13.92 -1.21 -6.16
N SER A 116 14.81 -1.87 -6.88
CA SER A 116 15.15 -1.51 -8.25
C SER A 116 15.18 -2.74 -9.17
N SER A 117 14.99 -2.46 -10.45
CA SER A 117 15.28 -3.33 -11.59
C SER A 117 16.22 -2.60 -12.54
N GLU A 118 16.43 -3.12 -13.74
CA GLU A 118 17.27 -2.49 -14.76
C GLU A 118 16.77 -1.09 -15.17
N SER A 119 15.45 -0.91 -15.25
CA SER A 119 14.82 0.31 -15.78
C SER A 119 13.91 1.03 -14.78
N THR A 120 13.75 0.52 -13.56
CA THR A 120 12.87 1.12 -12.56
C THR A 120 13.52 1.19 -11.18
N LEU A 121 13.14 2.20 -10.40
CA LEU A 121 13.44 2.30 -8.99
C LEU A 121 12.19 2.82 -8.26
N ASN A 122 11.73 2.06 -7.30
CA ASN A 122 10.55 2.38 -6.52
C ASN A 122 10.94 2.45 -5.04
N PHE A 123 10.38 3.43 -4.31
CA PHE A 123 10.64 3.53 -2.87
C PHE A 123 9.46 4.15 -2.12
N LEU A 124 9.44 3.89 -0.83
CA LEU A 124 8.48 4.45 0.09
C LEU A 124 9.20 5.38 1.08
N GLN A 125 8.59 6.54 1.39
CA GLN A 125 9.05 7.42 2.48
C GLN A 125 7.89 8.21 3.07
N GLY A 126 7.65 8.04 4.38
CA GLY A 126 6.52 8.65 5.05
C GLY A 126 5.21 8.30 4.34
N ARG A 127 4.44 9.31 3.95
CA ARG A 127 3.16 9.14 3.26
C ARG A 127 3.25 8.94 1.74
N TYR A 128 4.46 8.93 1.19
CA TYR A 128 4.66 8.90 -0.26
C TYR A 128 5.19 7.55 -0.73
N TYR A 129 4.60 7.06 -1.82
CA TYR A 129 5.15 6.01 -2.64
C TYR A 129 5.65 6.65 -3.94
N VAL A 130 6.86 6.33 -4.35
CA VAL A 130 7.53 6.93 -5.52
C VAL A 130 7.92 5.85 -6.49
N ARG A 131 7.61 6.05 -7.76
CA ARG A 131 8.03 5.19 -8.88
C ARG A 131 8.82 6.03 -9.88
N ILE A 132 9.95 5.51 -10.31
CA ILE A 132 10.80 6.14 -11.32
C ILE A 132 11.12 5.08 -12.37
N ALA A 133 10.92 5.42 -13.64
CA ALA A 133 11.41 4.61 -14.75
C ALA A 133 12.40 5.43 -15.58
N ALA A 134 13.44 4.77 -16.11
CA ALA A 134 14.45 5.41 -16.95
C ALA A 134 14.87 4.47 -18.06
N PHE A 135 15.08 5.03 -19.26
CA PHE A 135 15.46 4.30 -20.46
C PHE A 135 16.59 5.05 -21.20
N GLY A 136 17.53 4.29 -21.73
CA GLY A 136 18.69 4.82 -22.44
C GLY A 136 20.02 4.59 -21.69
N ASP A 137 21.12 4.97 -22.32
CA ASP A 137 22.45 4.80 -21.75
C ASP A 137 22.63 5.63 -20.49
N GLY A 138 23.01 4.97 -19.38
CA GLY A 138 23.14 5.63 -18.06
C GLY A 138 21.85 5.69 -17.25
N ALA A 139 20.79 4.95 -17.63
CA ALA A 139 19.52 4.89 -16.93
C ALA A 139 19.67 4.55 -15.44
N ALA A 140 20.47 3.54 -15.08
CA ALA A 140 20.69 3.14 -13.67
C ALA A 140 21.24 4.29 -12.80
N ALA A 141 22.23 5.02 -13.29
CA ALA A 141 22.78 6.19 -12.57
C ALA A 141 21.78 7.35 -12.46
N ALA A 142 20.90 7.49 -13.46
CA ALA A 142 19.84 8.48 -13.44
C ALA A 142 18.77 8.11 -12.41
N LEU A 143 18.34 6.84 -12.34
CA LEU A 143 17.40 6.32 -11.34
C LEU A 143 17.88 6.62 -9.92
N ASP A 144 19.10 6.23 -9.56
CA ASP A 144 19.65 6.47 -8.21
C ASP A 144 19.69 7.97 -7.87
N ARG A 145 20.20 8.79 -8.79
CA ARG A 145 20.30 10.24 -8.58
C ARG A 145 18.95 10.91 -8.37
N PHE A 146 17.94 10.54 -9.19
CA PHE A 146 16.60 11.11 -9.07
C PHE A 146 15.89 10.63 -7.80
N ALA A 147 15.99 9.34 -7.49
CA ALA A 147 15.41 8.78 -6.27
C ALA A 147 15.96 9.43 -5.01
N ARG A 148 17.28 9.61 -4.90
CA ARG A 148 17.93 10.31 -3.78
C ARG A 148 17.55 11.79 -3.72
N ALA A 149 17.39 12.46 -4.87
CA ALA A 149 16.95 13.85 -4.89
C ALA A 149 15.52 13.99 -4.37
N ILE A 150 14.59 13.13 -4.79
CA ILE A 150 13.20 13.12 -4.34
C ILE A 150 13.14 12.74 -2.85
N SER A 151 13.87 11.72 -2.41
CA SER A 151 13.94 11.31 -1.00
C SER A 151 14.41 12.46 -0.09
N ARG A 152 15.41 13.25 -0.53
CA ARG A 152 15.83 14.47 0.19
C ARG A 152 14.74 15.54 0.22
N SER A 153 14.01 15.73 -0.89
CA SER A 153 12.92 16.71 -0.95
C SER A 153 11.74 16.32 -0.06
N ILE A 154 11.44 15.03 0.07
CA ILE A 154 10.44 14.52 1.02
C ILE A 154 10.89 14.82 2.45
N GLY A 155 12.16 14.60 2.77
CA GLY A 155 12.70 14.82 4.12
C GLY A 155 12.04 13.91 5.17
N GLY A 156 12.19 14.30 6.45
CA GLY A 156 11.52 13.63 7.57
C GLY A 156 11.98 12.20 7.85
N ASP A 157 11.11 11.42 8.48
CA ASP A 157 11.39 10.05 8.90
C ASP A 157 11.50 9.09 7.70
N ARG A 158 12.50 8.21 7.78
CA ARG A 158 12.81 7.16 6.81
C ARG A 158 12.59 5.76 7.41
N SER A 159 11.75 5.65 8.43
CA SER A 159 11.38 4.36 9.01
C SER A 159 10.12 3.78 8.34
N LEU A 160 9.98 2.46 8.44
CA LEU A 160 8.72 1.78 8.12
C LEU A 160 7.66 2.11 9.18
N PRO A 161 6.35 1.97 8.87
CA PRO A 161 5.28 2.23 9.85
C PRO A 161 5.46 1.40 11.13
N ALA A 162 5.48 2.05 12.29
CA ALA A 162 5.72 1.43 13.59
C ALA A 162 4.71 0.30 13.91
N VAL A 163 3.49 0.35 13.35
CA VAL A 163 2.49 -0.71 13.52
C VAL A 163 2.97 -2.08 13.02
N LEU A 164 3.97 -2.12 12.13
CA LEU A 164 4.56 -3.39 11.65
C LEU A 164 5.32 -4.14 12.75
N ASP A 165 5.70 -3.48 13.85
CA ASP A 165 6.39 -4.11 14.97
C ASP A 165 5.51 -5.07 15.78
N ILE A 166 4.17 -5.06 15.57
CA ILE A 166 3.27 -6.08 16.13
C ILE A 166 3.49 -7.47 15.51
N LEU A 167 4.06 -7.52 14.29
CA LEU A 167 4.43 -8.77 13.63
C LEU A 167 5.73 -9.32 14.23
N PRO A 168 5.74 -10.52 14.81
CA PRO A 168 6.95 -11.13 15.35
C PRO A 168 8.10 -11.12 14.33
N ARG A 169 9.31 -10.79 14.77
CA ARG A 169 10.49 -10.74 13.87
C ARG A 169 11.14 -12.10 13.65
N GLU A 170 11.06 -12.97 14.67
CA GLU A 170 11.66 -14.30 14.63
C GLU A 170 11.00 -15.16 13.57
N LYS A 171 11.79 -15.88 12.79
CA LYS A 171 11.36 -16.78 11.71
C LYS A 171 10.54 -16.11 10.58
N ARG A 172 10.37 -14.78 10.63
CA ARG A 172 9.69 -14.05 9.57
C ARG A 172 10.52 -14.08 8.28
N VAL A 173 9.87 -14.42 7.18
CA VAL A 173 10.47 -14.28 5.85
C VAL A 173 10.71 -12.80 5.60
N ALA A 174 11.93 -12.45 5.25
CA ALA A 174 12.30 -11.05 5.02
C ALA A 174 11.38 -10.42 3.95
N ARG A 175 10.89 -9.23 4.23
CA ARG A 175 10.05 -8.44 3.32
C ARG A 175 8.74 -9.12 2.90
N SER A 176 8.26 -10.09 3.68
CA SER A 176 6.96 -10.73 3.48
C SER A 176 5.81 -9.96 4.12
N GLU A 177 6.10 -9.01 5.01
CA GLU A 177 5.07 -8.18 5.64
C GLU A 177 4.34 -7.33 4.62
N LYS A 178 3.01 -7.28 4.76
CA LYS A 178 2.10 -6.49 3.91
C LYS A 178 1.02 -5.83 4.76
N TYR A 179 0.53 -4.70 4.31
CA TYR A 179 -0.75 -4.14 4.77
C TYR A 179 -1.78 -4.39 3.67
N VAL A 180 -2.85 -5.11 4.00
CA VAL A 180 -3.85 -5.60 3.05
C VAL A 180 -5.21 -5.00 3.39
N VAL A 181 -5.79 -4.27 2.45
CA VAL A 181 -7.06 -3.54 2.64
C VAL A 181 -8.28 -4.25 2.03
N GLN A 182 -8.07 -5.37 1.33
CA GLN A 182 -9.14 -6.16 0.73
C GLN A 182 -8.85 -7.65 0.88
N ALA A 183 -9.82 -8.40 1.39
CA ALA A 183 -9.81 -9.86 1.50
C ALA A 183 -8.48 -10.46 2.03
N PRO A 184 -7.94 -10.02 3.21
CA PRO A 184 -6.75 -10.66 3.77
C PRO A 184 -7.00 -12.16 3.96
N ALA A 185 -6.10 -12.98 3.42
CA ALA A 185 -6.25 -14.44 3.40
C ALA A 185 -7.60 -14.95 2.85
N GLY A 186 -8.21 -14.20 1.92
CA GLY A 186 -9.50 -14.56 1.32
C GLY A 186 -10.74 -14.13 2.11
N HIS A 187 -10.59 -13.35 3.19
CA HIS A 187 -11.69 -12.95 4.07
C HIS A 187 -11.86 -11.43 4.12
N ASP A 188 -12.89 -10.89 3.48
CA ASP A 188 -13.17 -9.44 3.47
C ASP A 188 -13.38 -8.87 4.87
N PHE A 189 -14.00 -9.64 5.78
CA PHE A 189 -14.26 -9.21 7.15
C PHE A 189 -13.01 -9.06 8.01
N LEU A 190 -11.83 -9.51 7.55
CA LEU A 190 -10.55 -9.28 8.21
C LEU A 190 -9.88 -7.98 7.79
N ALA A 191 -10.38 -7.31 6.76
CA ALA A 191 -9.78 -6.07 6.28
C ALA A 191 -10.08 -4.87 7.21
N PRO A 192 -9.13 -3.93 7.37
CA PRO A 192 -7.75 -4.04 6.94
C PRO A 192 -6.92 -4.94 7.87
N ALA A 193 -5.84 -5.53 7.34
CA ALA A 193 -4.97 -6.40 8.11
C ALA A 193 -3.48 -6.22 7.77
N LEU A 194 -2.61 -6.53 8.72
CA LEU A 194 -1.20 -6.83 8.49
C LEU A 194 -1.04 -8.33 8.27
N THR A 195 -0.22 -8.69 7.29
CA THR A 195 0.11 -10.10 7.03
C THR A 195 1.62 -10.28 6.93
N ALA A 196 2.12 -11.44 7.32
CA ALA A 196 3.50 -11.82 7.07
C ALA A 196 3.63 -13.34 6.95
N SER A 197 4.63 -13.78 6.19
CA SER A 197 4.99 -15.19 6.07
C SER A 197 6.12 -15.53 7.04
N TYR A 198 6.06 -16.74 7.61
CA TYR A 198 7.04 -17.26 8.53
C TYR A 198 7.50 -18.64 8.07
N ARG A 199 8.71 -19.04 8.45
CA ARG A 199 9.25 -20.35 8.14
C ARG A 199 9.64 -21.08 9.43
N PHE A 200 8.97 -22.19 9.67
CA PHE A 200 9.25 -23.12 10.77
C PHE A 200 9.74 -24.42 10.16
N ASP A 201 11.05 -24.66 10.19
CA ASP A 201 11.70 -25.76 9.48
C ASP A 201 11.27 -25.83 8.00
N ALA A 202 10.56 -26.89 7.60
CA ALA A 202 10.04 -27.03 6.25
C ALA A 202 8.64 -26.41 6.04
N GLN A 203 7.96 -25.95 7.12
CA GLN A 203 6.60 -25.46 7.07
C GLN A 203 6.54 -23.95 6.85
N ALA A 204 5.76 -23.53 5.87
CA ALA A 204 5.43 -22.12 5.65
C ALA A 204 4.12 -21.77 6.40
N THR A 205 4.18 -20.75 7.24
CA THR A 205 3.06 -20.25 8.04
C THR A 205 2.70 -18.84 7.61
N THR A 206 1.43 -18.52 7.53
CA THR A 206 0.96 -17.15 7.29
C THR A 206 0.26 -16.60 8.52
N LEU A 207 0.75 -15.49 9.05
CA LEU A 207 0.10 -14.72 10.11
C LEU A 207 -0.68 -13.56 9.51
N VAL A 208 -1.92 -13.42 9.94
CA VAL A 208 -2.82 -12.30 9.61
C VAL A 208 -3.23 -11.64 10.91
N ILE A 209 -2.99 -10.34 11.04
CA ILE A 209 -3.43 -9.52 12.16
C ILE A 209 -4.41 -8.48 11.64
N SER A 210 -5.67 -8.75 11.81
CA SER A 210 -6.77 -7.88 11.41
C SER A 210 -6.87 -6.69 12.38
N LEU A 211 -6.86 -5.47 11.84
CA LEU A 211 -6.86 -4.22 12.58
C LEU A 211 -8.30 -3.74 12.82
N ALA A 212 -8.95 -4.27 13.84
CA ALA A 212 -10.31 -3.86 14.22
C ALA A 212 -10.31 -2.49 14.92
N ALA A 213 -11.42 -1.81 14.93
CA ALA A 213 -11.58 -0.53 15.62
C ALA A 213 -11.46 -0.69 17.15
N ASP A 214 -12.01 -1.78 17.69
CA ASP A 214 -12.02 -2.10 19.11
C ASP A 214 -11.99 -3.62 19.38
N ALA A 215 -11.95 -4.00 20.66
CA ALA A 215 -11.95 -5.40 21.08
C ALA A 215 -13.26 -6.14 20.75
N ARG A 216 -14.40 -5.44 20.70
CA ARG A 216 -15.69 -6.03 20.34
C ARG A 216 -15.69 -6.45 18.88
N GLU A 217 -15.25 -5.58 18.00
CA GLU A 217 -15.12 -5.89 16.57
C GLU A 217 -14.10 -7.02 16.34
N ALA A 218 -12.97 -7.02 17.06
CA ALA A 218 -11.99 -8.10 16.98
C ALA A 218 -12.63 -9.47 17.34
N ASN A 219 -13.42 -9.54 18.42
CA ASN A 219 -14.13 -10.76 18.79
C ASN A 219 -15.17 -11.18 17.73
N GLN A 220 -15.92 -10.23 17.16
CA GLN A 220 -16.87 -10.52 16.07
C GLN A 220 -16.17 -11.13 14.83
N ARG A 221 -14.97 -10.62 14.48
CA ARG A 221 -14.17 -11.18 13.40
C ARG A 221 -13.69 -12.61 13.72
N VAL A 222 -13.29 -12.87 14.96
CA VAL A 222 -12.94 -14.22 15.44
C VAL A 222 -14.12 -15.17 15.38
N GLU A 223 -15.32 -14.75 15.78
CA GLU A 223 -16.53 -15.56 15.65
C GLU A 223 -16.83 -15.91 14.18
N GLN A 224 -16.55 -15.00 13.24
CA GLN A 224 -16.70 -15.28 11.80
C GLN A 224 -15.67 -16.31 11.34
N LEU A 225 -14.40 -16.22 11.79
CA LEU A 225 -13.37 -17.22 11.54
C LEU A 225 -13.79 -18.58 12.10
N GLN A 226 -14.31 -18.63 13.32
CA GLN A 226 -14.77 -19.85 13.95
C GLN A 226 -15.85 -20.54 13.10
N ARG A 227 -16.85 -19.79 12.63
CA ARG A 227 -17.91 -20.33 11.74
C ARG A 227 -17.36 -20.83 10.41
N TYR A 228 -16.35 -20.14 9.84
CA TYR A 228 -15.74 -20.52 8.58
C TYR A 228 -14.92 -21.79 8.70
N TYR A 229 -14.07 -21.88 9.75
CA TYR A 229 -13.14 -23.00 9.94
C TYR A 229 -13.70 -24.17 10.75
N GLN A 230 -14.96 -24.14 11.22
CA GLN A 230 -15.61 -25.24 11.94
C GLN A 230 -15.53 -26.61 11.21
N ARG A 231 -15.45 -26.60 9.89
CA ARG A 231 -15.45 -27.80 9.04
C ARG A 231 -14.08 -28.10 8.43
N SER A 232 -13.12 -27.24 8.63
CA SER A 232 -11.77 -27.39 8.08
C SER A 232 -10.89 -28.00 9.16
N GLY A 233 -10.74 -29.31 9.16
CA GLY A 233 -9.71 -29.97 9.95
C GLY A 233 -8.35 -29.47 9.47
N GLY A 234 -7.65 -28.67 10.26
CA GLY A 234 -6.35 -28.13 9.86
C GLY A 234 -5.66 -27.33 10.95
N GLU A 235 -4.39 -27.11 10.75
CA GLU A 235 -3.46 -26.36 11.59
C GLU A 235 -3.74 -24.85 11.50
N THR A 236 -4.98 -24.44 11.88
CA THR A 236 -5.41 -23.05 11.85
C THR A 236 -5.75 -22.59 13.25
N ILE A 237 -5.05 -21.55 13.72
CA ILE A 237 -5.29 -20.94 15.04
C ILE A 237 -5.81 -19.54 14.83
N PHE A 238 -6.84 -19.17 15.57
CA PHE A 238 -7.37 -17.81 15.57
C PHE A 238 -7.85 -17.39 16.96
N PHE A 239 -7.64 -16.15 17.32
CA PHE A 239 -8.05 -15.57 18.61
C PHE A 239 -8.12 -14.05 18.53
N ALA A 240 -8.75 -13.41 19.53
CA ALA A 240 -8.69 -11.96 19.71
C ALA A 240 -7.66 -11.60 20.78
N ARG A 241 -6.90 -10.51 20.55
CA ARG A 241 -5.99 -9.92 21.54
C ARG A 241 -6.13 -8.40 21.49
N GLY A 242 -6.83 -7.84 22.48
CA GLY A 242 -7.21 -6.44 22.45
C GLY A 242 -8.05 -6.12 21.21
N ARG A 243 -7.62 -5.17 20.41
CA ARG A 243 -8.24 -4.80 19.12
C ARG A 243 -7.77 -5.61 17.91
N TRP A 244 -6.99 -6.66 18.10
CA TRP A 244 -6.49 -7.50 17.02
C TRP A 244 -7.26 -8.79 16.91
N ALA A 245 -7.81 -9.12 15.74
CA ALA A 245 -8.22 -10.47 15.42
C ALA A 245 -7.05 -11.16 14.68
N VAL A 246 -6.52 -12.20 15.27
CA VAL A 246 -5.33 -12.92 14.79
C VAL A 246 -5.76 -14.21 14.12
N LEU A 247 -5.23 -14.48 12.94
CA LEU A 247 -5.39 -15.74 12.20
C LEU A 247 -4.00 -16.24 11.82
N CYS A 248 -3.68 -17.46 12.21
CA CYS A 248 -2.47 -18.16 11.85
C CYS A 248 -2.83 -19.39 11.00
N LEU A 249 -2.46 -19.36 9.73
CA LEU A 249 -2.68 -20.44 8.78
C LEU A 249 -1.44 -21.33 8.72
N HIS A 250 -1.65 -22.63 8.69
CA HIS A 250 -0.58 -23.64 8.77
C HIS A 250 0.28 -23.41 10.01
N ALA A 251 -0.37 -23.37 11.16
CA ALA A 251 0.27 -23.10 12.45
C ALA A 251 1.25 -24.25 12.79
N PRO A 252 2.50 -23.95 13.21
CA PRO A 252 3.45 -24.97 13.64
C PRO A 252 3.03 -25.60 14.98
N ALA A 253 3.62 -26.75 15.32
CA ALA A 253 3.29 -27.46 16.57
C ALA A 253 3.57 -26.60 17.83
N ASP A 254 4.55 -25.72 17.78
CA ASP A 254 4.94 -24.77 18.84
C ASP A 254 4.36 -23.38 18.67
N ALA A 255 3.26 -23.25 17.90
CA ALA A 255 2.63 -21.98 17.55
C ALA A 255 2.27 -21.10 18.76
N ALA A 256 1.94 -21.67 19.91
CA ALA A 256 1.58 -20.91 21.11
C ALA A 256 2.68 -19.92 21.52
N ALA A 257 3.92 -20.39 21.66
CA ALA A 257 5.07 -19.55 22.02
C ALA A 257 5.39 -18.48 20.97
N PHE A 258 5.13 -18.78 19.69
CA PHE A 258 5.25 -17.81 18.59
C PHE A 258 4.16 -16.73 18.66
N LEU A 259 2.89 -17.15 18.84
CA LEU A 259 1.75 -16.25 18.86
C LEU A 259 1.72 -15.35 20.11
N ASP A 260 2.34 -15.76 21.22
CA ASP A 260 2.52 -14.92 22.40
C ASP A 260 3.40 -13.67 22.15
N LYS A 261 4.22 -13.69 21.09
CA LYS A 261 5.03 -12.55 20.64
C LYS A 261 4.23 -11.50 19.86
N VAL A 262 2.98 -11.80 19.45
CA VAL A 262 2.06 -10.81 18.88
C VAL A 262 1.62 -9.88 20.02
N LYS A 263 2.20 -8.68 20.08
CA LYS A 263 1.91 -7.70 21.13
C LYS A 263 0.80 -6.75 20.68
N PRO A 264 -0.15 -6.40 21.57
CA PRO A 264 -1.16 -5.39 21.28
C PRO A 264 -0.56 -3.99 21.13
#